data_39785f0cb91c5e7bb77be62689b11685
#
_entry.id   39785f0cb91c5e7bb77be62689b11685
#
_cell.length_a   1.000
_cell.length_b   1.000
_cell.length_c   1.000
_cell.angle_alpha   90.00
_cell.angle_beta   90.00
_cell.angle_gamma   90.00
#
_symmetry.space_group_name_H-M   'P 1'
#
loop_
_entity.id
_entity.type
_entity.pdbx_description
1 polymer ?
#
loop_
_entity_poly.entity_id
_entity_poly.type
_entity_poly.pdbx_seq_one_letter_code
_entity_poly.pdbx_strand_id
1 'polypeptide(L)'
;KGEYMLLDKSAGAHVNHTIFALPNKNGKGVLVTQTVHGNLLIGPTATDLEDREETATTSEGMEEVSAKSRKTVKDIPLRKVITSFAGLRAIEDGMDFVIEEVEDAPGFIDCAGIASPGLTSSPAIGCMVADIVKEKLHPEVNPDFDPVRKGILDPSELSLEERNVLIKRSPEYGNIICRCEMISEGEILDAIRRPLGAKSLDGVKRRTRAGMGRCQSGFCSPRTMEILSRELGISMEEITKTGGASRLIEGINKKIAEEGENHE
;
A
#
# COMPACT_ATOMS: atom_id res chain seq x y z
N LYS A 1 -4.52 1.68 -17.38
CA LYS A 1 -5.13 1.79 -16.04
C LYS A 1 -5.93 0.53 -15.73
N GLY A 2 -5.78 0.00 -14.51
CA GLY A 2 -6.61 -1.07 -13.97
C GLY A 2 -7.38 -0.59 -12.74
N GLU A 3 -8.69 -0.74 -12.77
CA GLU A 3 -9.60 -0.35 -11.70
C GLU A 3 -10.09 -1.58 -10.94
N TYR A 4 -10.24 -1.48 -9.62
CA TYR A 4 -10.54 -2.59 -8.73
C TYR A 4 -11.63 -2.24 -7.72
N MET A 5 -12.36 -3.25 -7.27
CA MET A 5 -13.19 -3.22 -6.07
C MET A 5 -12.60 -4.15 -5.00
N LEU A 6 -12.48 -3.66 -3.77
CA LEU A 6 -12.11 -4.46 -2.62
C LEU A 6 -13.34 -4.62 -1.71
N LEU A 7 -13.67 -5.86 -1.39
CA LEU A 7 -14.79 -6.20 -0.51
C LEU A 7 -14.29 -6.55 0.88
N ASP A 8 -15.16 -6.38 1.86
CA ASP A 8 -14.94 -6.73 3.26
C ASP A 8 -14.50 -8.19 3.44
N LYS A 9 -13.75 -8.49 4.50
CA LYS A 9 -13.29 -9.84 4.85
C LYS A 9 -14.43 -10.86 4.95
N SER A 10 -15.63 -10.43 5.32
CA SER A 10 -16.81 -11.31 5.34
C SER A 10 -17.26 -11.80 3.96
N ALA A 11 -16.67 -11.28 2.88
CA ALA A 11 -16.85 -11.76 1.52
C ALA A 11 -15.69 -12.64 1.03
N GLY A 12 -14.60 -12.72 1.78
CA GLY A 12 -13.35 -13.35 1.31
C GLY A 12 -13.50 -14.83 0.97
N ALA A 13 -14.26 -15.58 1.76
CA ALA A 13 -14.50 -17.01 1.53
C ALA A 13 -15.43 -17.31 0.35
N HIS A 14 -15.85 -16.29 -0.43
CA HIS A 14 -16.73 -16.47 -1.59
C HIS A 14 -16.06 -17.28 -2.71
N VAL A 15 -14.74 -17.21 -2.82
CA VAL A 15 -13.89 -18.03 -3.69
C VAL A 15 -12.67 -18.52 -2.92
N ASN A 16 -12.21 -19.75 -3.21
CA ASN A 16 -11.02 -20.34 -2.58
C ASN A 16 -9.77 -20.26 -3.45
N HIS A 17 -9.93 -19.84 -4.70
CA HIS A 17 -8.85 -19.71 -5.68
C HIS A 17 -9.06 -18.43 -6.47
N THR A 18 -8.01 -17.96 -7.14
CA THR A 18 -8.14 -16.89 -8.12
C THR A 18 -8.90 -17.40 -9.34
N ILE A 19 -10.03 -16.80 -9.63
CA ILE A 19 -10.90 -17.18 -10.77
C ILE A 19 -10.60 -16.24 -11.93
N PHE A 20 -10.24 -16.83 -13.06
CA PHE A 20 -10.00 -16.13 -14.33
C PHE A 20 -11.16 -16.39 -15.29
N ALA A 21 -11.51 -15.36 -16.08
CA ALA A 21 -12.26 -15.59 -17.31
C ALA A 21 -11.35 -16.25 -18.37
N LEU A 22 -11.95 -16.86 -19.37
CA LEU A 22 -11.16 -17.29 -20.55
C LEU A 22 -10.52 -16.04 -21.20
N PRO A 23 -9.21 -16.08 -21.51
CA PRO A 23 -8.54 -14.96 -22.14
C PRO A 23 -9.19 -14.60 -23.49
N ASN A 24 -9.20 -13.32 -23.80
CA ASN A 24 -9.63 -12.81 -25.09
C ASN A 24 -8.61 -11.78 -25.60
N LYS A 25 -8.88 -11.12 -26.72
CA LYS A 25 -7.99 -10.11 -27.33
C LYS A 25 -7.59 -8.96 -26.39
N ASN A 26 -8.36 -8.73 -25.32
CA ASN A 26 -8.09 -7.70 -24.31
C ASN A 26 -7.41 -8.27 -23.06
N GLY A 27 -6.84 -9.48 -23.12
CA GLY A 27 -6.10 -10.13 -22.05
C GLY A 27 -6.93 -11.05 -21.15
N LYS A 28 -6.52 -11.16 -19.88
CA LYS A 28 -7.06 -12.11 -18.90
C LYS A 28 -8.45 -11.71 -18.35
N GLY A 29 -8.90 -10.49 -18.61
CA GLY A 29 -10.18 -9.97 -18.11
C GLY A 29 -10.20 -9.67 -16.62
N VAL A 30 -11.40 -9.52 -16.05
CA VAL A 30 -11.63 -9.24 -14.64
C VAL A 30 -11.50 -10.55 -13.83
N LEU A 31 -10.68 -10.51 -12.80
CA LEU A 31 -10.45 -11.61 -11.86
C LEU A 31 -11.30 -11.44 -10.62
N VAL A 32 -11.59 -12.56 -9.97
CA VAL A 32 -12.17 -12.61 -8.62
C VAL A 32 -11.21 -13.43 -7.76
N THR A 33 -10.66 -12.85 -6.70
CA THR A 33 -9.66 -13.53 -5.87
C THR A 33 -9.77 -13.14 -4.41
N GLN A 34 -9.46 -14.08 -3.52
CA GLN A 34 -9.25 -13.80 -2.11
C GLN A 34 -7.86 -13.18 -1.92
N THR A 35 -7.74 -12.16 -1.09
CA THR A 35 -6.45 -11.62 -0.67
C THR A 35 -5.87 -12.41 0.50
N VAL A 36 -4.55 -12.31 0.72
CA VAL A 36 -3.88 -12.98 1.85
C VAL A 36 -4.43 -12.55 3.23
N HIS A 37 -5.08 -11.41 3.31
CA HIS A 37 -5.71 -10.92 4.55
C HIS A 37 -7.21 -11.20 4.63
N GLY A 38 -7.74 -12.03 3.71
CA GLY A 38 -9.12 -12.51 3.75
C GLY A 38 -10.16 -11.57 3.12
N ASN A 39 -9.78 -10.51 2.43
CA ASN A 39 -10.69 -9.70 1.64
C ASN A 39 -10.99 -10.37 0.29
N LEU A 40 -12.08 -10.00 -0.38
CA LEU A 40 -12.32 -10.36 -1.76
C LEU A 40 -11.95 -9.18 -2.67
N LEU A 41 -11.09 -9.42 -3.66
CA LEU A 41 -10.65 -8.43 -4.64
C LEU A 41 -11.23 -8.79 -6.00
N ILE A 42 -11.78 -7.78 -6.69
CA ILE A 42 -12.38 -7.92 -8.02
C ILE A 42 -11.75 -6.87 -8.94
N GLY A 43 -11.30 -7.29 -10.10
CA GLY A 43 -10.61 -6.45 -11.07
C GLY A 43 -9.43 -7.21 -11.69
N PRO A 44 -8.62 -6.51 -12.50
CA PRO A 44 -8.77 -5.13 -12.93
C PRO A 44 -9.62 -4.95 -14.18
N THR A 45 -9.92 -3.69 -14.51
CA THR A 45 -10.15 -3.27 -15.90
C THR A 45 -8.81 -3.22 -16.66
N ALA A 46 -8.86 -2.99 -17.95
CA ALA A 46 -7.67 -2.77 -18.77
C ALA A 46 -7.99 -1.66 -19.79
N THR A 47 -7.65 -0.43 -19.43
CA THR A 47 -7.94 0.78 -20.21
C THR A 47 -6.63 1.52 -20.48
N ASP A 48 -6.32 1.76 -21.75
CA ASP A 48 -5.19 2.58 -22.13
C ASP A 48 -5.55 4.06 -21.93
N LEU A 49 -4.60 4.83 -21.41
CA LEU A 49 -4.77 6.24 -21.09
C LEU A 49 -3.65 7.07 -21.72
N GLU A 50 -4.00 8.27 -22.18
CA GLU A 50 -3.02 9.29 -22.58
C GLU A 50 -2.42 10.00 -21.36
N ASP A 51 -3.25 10.30 -20.36
CA ASP A 51 -2.79 10.90 -19.10
C ASP A 51 -2.16 9.83 -18.20
N ARG A 52 -0.84 9.96 -18.00
CA ARG A 52 -0.01 9.03 -17.21
C ARG A 52 -0.13 9.25 -15.70
N GLU A 53 -0.89 10.22 -15.25
CA GLU A 53 -1.14 10.52 -13.83
C GLU A 53 -2.58 10.16 -13.38
N GLU A 54 -3.46 9.77 -14.32
CA GLU A 54 -4.87 9.49 -14.07
C GLU A 54 -5.08 8.20 -13.28
N THR A 55 -5.30 8.33 -11.98
CA THR A 55 -5.54 7.22 -11.05
C THR A 55 -6.94 7.21 -10.43
N ALA A 56 -7.85 8.07 -10.90
CA ALA A 56 -9.23 8.04 -10.44
C ALA A 56 -9.97 6.79 -10.91
N THR A 57 -10.90 6.31 -10.12
CA THR A 57 -11.88 5.30 -10.55
C THR A 57 -13.03 5.97 -11.29
N THR A 58 -13.60 5.27 -12.27
CA THR A 58 -14.70 5.78 -13.11
C THR A 58 -15.96 4.95 -12.93
N SER A 59 -17.12 5.53 -13.21
CA SER A 59 -18.39 4.81 -13.19
C SER A 59 -18.37 3.65 -14.19
N GLU A 60 -17.84 3.89 -15.37
CA GLU A 60 -17.72 2.92 -16.46
C GLU A 60 -16.82 1.75 -16.06
N GLY A 61 -15.67 2.04 -15.42
CA GLY A 61 -14.76 1.03 -14.90
C GLY A 61 -15.40 0.17 -13.80
N MET A 62 -16.13 0.77 -12.87
CA MET A 62 -16.86 0.06 -11.83
C MET A 62 -17.99 -0.80 -12.39
N GLU A 63 -18.73 -0.31 -13.38
CA GLU A 63 -19.75 -1.09 -14.10
C GLU A 63 -19.12 -2.28 -14.83
N GLU A 64 -17.99 -2.06 -15.51
CA GLU A 64 -17.24 -3.11 -16.20
C GLU A 64 -16.79 -4.21 -15.23
N VAL A 65 -16.16 -3.84 -14.10
CA VAL A 65 -15.72 -4.79 -13.06
C VAL A 65 -16.91 -5.60 -12.55
N SER A 66 -18.02 -4.93 -12.24
CA SER A 66 -19.24 -5.57 -11.76
C SER A 66 -19.85 -6.54 -12.80
N ALA A 67 -19.98 -6.10 -14.03
CA ALA A 67 -20.62 -6.91 -15.10
C ALA A 67 -19.77 -8.13 -15.48
N LYS A 68 -18.43 -7.93 -15.64
CA LYS A 68 -17.53 -9.00 -16.06
C LYS A 68 -17.30 -10.03 -14.96
N SER A 69 -17.18 -9.61 -13.69
CA SER A 69 -17.01 -10.54 -12.57
C SER A 69 -18.19 -11.50 -12.41
N ARG A 70 -19.42 -11.02 -12.61
CA ARG A 70 -20.64 -11.84 -12.53
C ARG A 70 -20.76 -12.90 -13.63
N LYS A 71 -19.98 -12.78 -14.70
CA LYS A 71 -19.93 -13.82 -15.75
C LYS A 71 -19.14 -15.04 -15.31
N THR A 72 -18.19 -14.86 -14.40
CA THR A 72 -17.30 -15.94 -13.92
C THR A 72 -17.70 -16.49 -12.56
N VAL A 73 -18.23 -15.63 -11.67
CA VAL A 73 -18.62 -15.99 -10.30
C VAL A 73 -20.03 -15.49 -10.02
N LYS A 74 -20.91 -16.40 -9.58
CA LYS A 74 -22.29 -16.06 -9.22
C LYS A 74 -22.35 -15.35 -7.86
N ASP A 75 -23.41 -14.56 -7.69
CA ASP A 75 -23.84 -13.99 -6.41
C ASP A 75 -22.76 -13.21 -5.64
N ILE A 76 -21.86 -12.55 -6.37
CA ILE A 76 -20.83 -11.72 -5.75
C ILE A 76 -21.51 -10.64 -4.89
N PRO A 77 -21.15 -10.54 -3.58
CA PRO A 77 -21.83 -9.63 -2.65
C PRO A 77 -21.33 -8.20 -2.78
N LEU A 78 -21.58 -7.53 -3.91
CA LEU A 78 -21.06 -6.16 -4.22
C LEU A 78 -21.45 -5.12 -3.16
N ARG A 79 -22.54 -5.31 -2.41
CA ARG A 79 -22.89 -4.44 -1.26
C ARG A 79 -21.85 -4.44 -0.13
N LYS A 80 -20.88 -5.37 -0.16
CA LYS A 80 -19.77 -5.45 0.79
C LYS A 80 -18.51 -4.78 0.28
N VAL A 81 -18.56 -4.04 -0.82
CA VAL A 81 -17.44 -3.21 -1.27
C VAL A 81 -17.12 -2.19 -0.18
N ILE A 82 -15.88 -2.13 0.24
CA ILE A 82 -15.37 -1.18 1.25
C ILE A 82 -14.56 -0.05 0.61
N THR A 83 -13.97 -0.30 -0.56
CA THR A 83 -13.24 0.71 -1.32
C THR A 83 -13.10 0.29 -2.78
N SER A 84 -12.88 1.27 -3.64
CA SER A 84 -12.40 1.10 -5.01
C SER A 84 -11.08 1.85 -5.17
N PHE A 85 -10.26 1.41 -6.09
CA PHE A 85 -8.99 2.06 -6.42
C PHE A 85 -8.58 1.74 -7.84
N ALA A 86 -7.69 2.55 -8.39
CA ALA A 86 -7.06 2.32 -9.68
C ALA A 86 -5.54 2.37 -9.56
N GLY A 87 -4.87 1.70 -10.48
CA GLY A 87 -3.43 1.76 -10.63
C GLY A 87 -3.04 1.80 -12.10
N LEU A 88 -1.90 2.44 -12.35
CA LEU A 88 -1.31 2.52 -13.68
C LEU A 88 -0.32 1.37 -13.87
N ARG A 89 -0.26 0.85 -15.08
CA ARG A 89 0.77 -0.09 -15.51
C ARG A 89 1.65 0.61 -16.52
N ALA A 90 2.93 0.68 -16.22
CA ALA A 90 3.92 1.13 -17.20
C ALA A 90 4.10 0.04 -18.25
N ILE A 91 3.88 0.39 -19.52
CA ILE A 91 4.03 -0.51 -20.67
C ILE A 91 4.96 0.19 -21.65
N GLU A 92 5.94 -0.53 -22.14
CA GLU A 92 6.83 -0.11 -23.20
C GLU A 92 6.31 -0.64 -24.54
N ASP A 93 6.66 0.02 -25.66
CA ASP A 93 6.15 -0.32 -27.00
C ASP A 93 6.51 -1.75 -27.44
N GLY A 94 7.64 -2.28 -26.96
CA GLY A 94 8.07 -3.66 -27.17
C GLY A 94 7.28 -4.69 -26.37
N MET A 95 6.40 -4.27 -25.47
CA MET A 95 5.56 -5.12 -24.62
C MET A 95 6.35 -6.04 -23.68
N ASP A 96 7.62 -5.76 -23.42
CA ASP A 96 8.47 -6.49 -22.49
C ASP A 96 9.18 -5.54 -21.50
N PHE A 97 9.88 -6.09 -20.53
CA PHE A 97 10.63 -5.32 -19.55
C PHE A 97 11.94 -4.84 -20.17
N VAL A 98 12.23 -3.55 -20.04
CA VAL A 98 13.53 -2.97 -20.36
C VAL A 98 14.36 -3.00 -19.09
N ILE A 99 15.46 -3.79 -19.10
CA ILE A 99 16.37 -3.92 -17.95
C ILE A 99 17.78 -3.94 -18.52
N GLU A 100 18.34 -2.77 -18.77
CA GLU A 100 19.62 -2.64 -19.43
C GLU A 100 20.31 -1.33 -19.11
N GLU A 101 21.60 -1.23 -19.43
CA GLU A 101 22.28 0.06 -19.46
C GLU A 101 21.96 0.78 -20.76
N VAL A 102 21.63 2.05 -20.65
CA VAL A 102 21.34 2.90 -21.80
C VAL A 102 22.60 3.18 -22.61
N GLU A 103 22.59 2.87 -23.91
CA GLU A 103 23.77 2.89 -24.78
C GLU A 103 24.42 4.29 -24.88
N ASP A 104 23.62 5.35 -24.97
CA ASP A 104 24.06 6.72 -25.10
C ASP A 104 24.24 7.44 -23.75
N ALA A 105 24.03 6.74 -22.63
CA ALA A 105 24.18 7.26 -21.28
C ALA A 105 24.92 6.26 -20.36
N PRO A 106 26.23 6.04 -20.56
CA PRO A 106 26.99 5.06 -19.78
C PRO A 106 26.89 5.30 -18.26
N GLY A 107 26.55 4.26 -17.50
CA GLY A 107 26.28 4.31 -16.06
C GLY A 107 24.80 4.53 -15.71
N PHE A 108 23.94 4.83 -16.68
CA PHE A 108 22.49 4.88 -16.48
C PHE A 108 21.90 3.52 -16.81
N ILE A 109 21.32 2.87 -15.76
CA ILE A 109 20.66 1.56 -15.91
C ILE A 109 19.15 1.82 -15.86
N ASP A 110 18.48 1.51 -16.96
CA ASP A 110 17.03 1.65 -17.07
C ASP A 110 16.33 0.37 -16.59
N CYS A 111 15.22 0.56 -15.86
CA CYS A 111 14.31 -0.49 -15.43
C CYS A 111 12.89 -0.02 -15.74
N ALA A 112 12.51 -0.03 -17.00
CA ALA A 112 11.27 0.52 -17.52
C ALA A 112 10.30 -0.55 -18.03
N GLY A 113 9.06 -0.15 -18.31
CA GLY A 113 8.03 -1.03 -18.85
C GLY A 113 7.67 -2.21 -17.94
N ILE A 114 8.03 -2.16 -16.65
CA ILE A 114 7.82 -3.26 -15.71
C ILE A 114 6.35 -3.28 -15.26
N ALA A 115 5.53 -3.90 -16.10
CA ALA A 115 4.12 -4.11 -15.83
C ALA A 115 3.88 -5.37 -14.96
N SER A 116 2.86 -6.16 -15.24
CA SER A 116 2.63 -7.44 -14.58
C SER A 116 3.40 -8.55 -15.31
N PRO A 117 4.12 -9.42 -14.60
CA PRO A 117 4.18 -9.69 -13.15
C PRO A 117 5.38 -9.05 -12.42
N GLY A 118 5.66 -7.78 -12.64
CA GLY A 118 6.87 -7.08 -12.16
C GLY A 118 7.18 -7.27 -10.67
N LEU A 119 6.18 -7.19 -9.79
CA LEU A 119 6.42 -7.39 -8.35
C LEU A 119 6.96 -8.80 -8.05
N THR A 120 6.40 -9.83 -8.67
CA THR A 120 6.87 -11.22 -8.51
C THR A 120 8.26 -11.41 -9.12
N SER A 121 8.57 -10.72 -10.21
CA SER A 121 9.86 -10.78 -10.91
C SER A 121 10.94 -9.91 -10.24
N SER A 122 10.59 -9.01 -9.34
CA SER A 122 11.51 -8.01 -8.77
C SER A 122 12.78 -8.59 -8.14
N PRO A 123 12.78 -9.78 -7.47
CA PRO A 123 14.03 -10.36 -6.98
C PRO A 123 15.01 -10.74 -8.10
N ALA A 124 14.50 -11.31 -9.21
CA ALA A 124 15.31 -11.67 -10.37
C ALA A 124 15.83 -10.41 -11.09
N ILE A 125 14.97 -9.39 -11.26
CA ILE A 125 15.37 -8.08 -11.81
C ILE A 125 16.48 -7.46 -10.96
N GLY A 126 16.33 -7.51 -9.63
CA GLY A 126 17.35 -7.01 -8.71
C GLY A 126 18.70 -7.71 -8.88
N CYS A 127 18.72 -9.03 -9.11
CA CYS A 127 19.95 -9.76 -9.42
C CYS A 127 20.57 -9.32 -10.75
N MET A 128 19.76 -9.19 -11.82
CA MET A 128 20.22 -8.72 -13.13
C MET A 128 20.89 -7.35 -13.04
N VAL A 129 20.22 -6.38 -12.38
CA VAL A 129 20.76 -5.03 -12.17
C VAL A 129 22.05 -5.06 -11.33
N ALA A 130 22.07 -5.87 -10.27
CA ALA A 130 23.27 -6.01 -9.44
C ALA A 130 24.46 -6.58 -10.23
N ASP A 131 24.23 -7.49 -11.17
CA ASP A 131 25.28 -8.04 -12.00
C ASP A 131 25.82 -7.00 -13.00
N ILE A 132 24.96 -6.20 -13.64
CA ILE A 132 25.37 -5.06 -14.48
C ILE A 132 26.25 -4.07 -13.66
N VAL A 133 25.83 -3.73 -12.44
CA VAL A 133 26.59 -2.81 -11.56
C VAL A 133 27.94 -3.42 -11.17
N LYS A 134 27.99 -4.72 -10.84
CA LYS A 134 29.24 -5.41 -10.48
C LYS A 134 30.25 -5.42 -11.64
N GLU A 135 29.78 -5.69 -12.85
CA GLU A 135 30.64 -5.72 -14.05
C GLU A 135 31.27 -4.34 -14.32
N LYS A 136 30.57 -3.26 -13.96
CA LYS A 136 31.07 -1.90 -14.19
C LYS A 136 31.96 -1.37 -13.07
N LEU A 137 31.54 -1.54 -11.84
CA LEU A 137 32.18 -0.92 -10.69
C LEU A 137 33.19 -1.81 -9.99
N HIS A 138 33.17 -3.12 -10.26
CA HIS A 138 34.02 -4.11 -9.55
C HIS A 138 34.08 -3.84 -8.04
N PRO A 139 32.91 -3.70 -7.34
CA PRO A 139 32.88 -3.29 -5.95
C PRO A 139 33.53 -4.35 -5.06
N GLU A 140 34.23 -3.89 -4.03
CA GLU A 140 34.70 -4.80 -2.98
C GLU A 140 33.53 -5.29 -2.14
N VAL A 141 33.67 -6.52 -1.63
CA VAL A 141 32.67 -7.10 -0.72
C VAL A 141 32.69 -6.34 0.60
N ASN A 142 31.52 -5.85 1.06
CA ASN A 142 31.39 -5.29 2.40
C ASN A 142 31.24 -6.44 3.43
N PRO A 143 32.27 -6.71 4.26
CA PRO A 143 32.24 -7.78 5.23
C PRO A 143 31.22 -7.56 6.36
N ASP A 144 30.83 -6.30 6.60
CA ASP A 144 29.89 -5.91 7.66
C ASP A 144 28.44 -5.84 7.17
N PHE A 145 28.17 -6.29 5.93
CA PHE A 145 26.82 -6.27 5.38
C PHE A 145 25.94 -7.33 6.04
N ASP A 146 24.90 -6.88 6.76
CA ASP A 146 23.85 -7.75 7.28
C ASP A 146 22.71 -7.86 6.24
N PRO A 147 22.54 -9.02 5.59
CA PRO A 147 21.45 -9.22 4.62
C PRO A 147 20.07 -9.42 5.29
N VAL A 148 20.02 -9.56 6.61
CA VAL A 148 18.79 -9.87 7.34
C VAL A 148 18.04 -8.59 7.71
N ARG A 149 16.89 -8.39 7.10
CA ARG A 149 15.97 -7.31 7.47
C ARG A 149 14.86 -7.86 8.36
N LYS A 150 14.79 -7.38 9.60
CA LYS A 150 13.71 -7.71 10.53
C LYS A 150 12.38 -7.12 10.05
N GLY A 151 11.32 -7.94 10.00
CA GLY A 151 9.95 -7.49 9.76
C GLY A 151 9.41 -6.64 10.90
N ILE A 152 8.24 -6.02 10.71
CA ILE A 152 7.45 -5.47 11.80
C ILE A 152 6.87 -6.65 12.57
N LEU A 153 7.01 -6.63 13.91
CA LEU A 153 6.45 -7.68 14.75
C LEU A 153 4.93 -7.61 14.67
N ASP A 154 4.30 -8.74 14.32
CA ASP A 154 2.84 -8.88 14.30
C ASP A 154 2.37 -9.57 15.60
N PRO A 155 1.73 -8.86 16.54
CA PRO A 155 1.25 -9.47 17.78
C PRO A 155 0.15 -10.51 17.55
N SER A 156 -0.49 -10.56 16.38
CA SER A 156 -1.52 -11.55 16.09
C SER A 156 -0.99 -12.97 15.95
N GLU A 157 0.30 -13.10 15.63
CA GLU A 157 1.00 -14.38 15.52
C GLU A 157 1.49 -14.94 16.88
N LEU A 158 1.42 -14.11 17.94
CA LEU A 158 1.89 -14.47 19.27
C LEU A 158 0.78 -15.12 20.12
N SER A 159 1.15 -16.04 21.01
CA SER A 159 0.28 -16.54 22.08
C SER A 159 -0.09 -15.42 23.06
N LEU A 160 -1.10 -15.65 23.91
CA LEU A 160 -1.51 -14.67 24.93
C LEU A 160 -0.40 -14.37 25.93
N GLU A 161 0.38 -15.39 26.32
CA GLU A 161 1.53 -15.26 27.22
C GLU A 161 2.62 -14.39 26.60
N GLU A 162 2.97 -14.65 25.36
CA GLU A 162 3.99 -13.89 24.63
C GLU A 162 3.55 -12.43 24.41
N ARG A 163 2.27 -12.19 24.09
CA ARG A 163 1.71 -10.82 24.02
C ARG A 163 1.82 -10.10 25.36
N ASN A 164 1.50 -10.76 26.45
CA ASN A 164 1.61 -10.18 27.79
C ASN A 164 3.06 -9.83 28.13
N VAL A 165 4.03 -10.67 27.75
CA VAL A 165 5.46 -10.37 27.90
C VAL A 165 5.86 -9.17 27.03
N LEU A 166 5.41 -9.14 25.79
CA LEU A 166 5.65 -8.03 24.87
C LEU A 166 5.10 -6.70 25.42
N ILE A 167 3.85 -6.68 25.88
CA ILE A 167 3.19 -5.48 26.43
C ILE A 167 3.89 -5.01 27.71
N LYS A 168 4.35 -5.91 28.57
CA LYS A 168 5.12 -5.52 29.77
C LYS A 168 6.43 -4.83 29.41
N ARG A 169 7.08 -5.26 28.33
CA ARG A 169 8.34 -4.68 27.85
C ARG A 169 8.13 -3.39 27.03
N SER A 170 7.08 -3.34 26.27
CA SER A 170 6.75 -2.28 25.31
C SER A 170 5.25 -2.01 25.36
N PRO A 171 4.78 -1.15 26.29
CA PRO A 171 3.36 -0.94 26.56
C PRO A 171 2.53 -0.49 25.35
N GLU A 172 3.17 0.11 24.35
CA GLU A 172 2.55 0.58 23.12
C GLU A 172 1.89 -0.55 22.33
N TYR A 173 2.37 -1.78 22.47
CA TYR A 173 1.72 -2.95 21.84
C TYR A 173 0.39 -3.33 22.50
N GLY A 174 0.08 -2.80 23.69
CA GLY A 174 -1.21 -2.96 24.35
C GLY A 174 -2.27 -1.94 23.89
N ASN A 175 -1.87 -0.88 23.18
CA ASN A 175 -2.77 0.17 22.72
C ASN A 175 -3.20 -0.07 21.26
N ILE A 176 -4.44 -0.52 21.05
CA ILE A 176 -4.98 -0.80 19.70
C ILE A 176 -5.48 0.49 19.06
N ILE A 177 -4.82 0.92 18.00
CA ILE A 177 -5.13 2.13 17.23
C ILE A 177 -6.13 1.81 16.12
N CYS A 178 -5.86 0.80 15.27
CA CYS A 178 -6.77 0.37 14.22
C CYS A 178 -7.56 -0.87 14.65
N ARG A 179 -8.82 -0.68 15.06
CA ARG A 179 -9.67 -1.78 15.54
C ARG A 179 -10.13 -2.72 14.44
N CYS A 180 -10.25 -2.25 13.20
CA CYS A 180 -10.67 -3.09 12.07
C CYS A 180 -9.62 -4.13 11.68
N GLU A 181 -8.35 -3.76 11.78
CA GLU A 181 -7.20 -4.62 11.44
C GLU A 181 -6.40 -5.03 12.70
N MET A 182 -6.83 -4.63 13.90
CA MET A 182 -6.21 -4.93 15.20
C MET A 182 -4.75 -4.48 15.30
N ILE A 183 -4.41 -3.33 14.70
CA ILE A 183 -3.04 -2.79 14.70
C ILE A 183 -2.81 -1.95 15.96
N SER A 184 -1.73 -2.25 16.66
CA SER A 184 -1.28 -1.55 17.86
C SER A 184 -0.47 -0.28 17.55
N GLU A 185 -0.32 0.57 18.56
CA GLU A 185 0.60 1.71 18.51
C GLU A 185 2.04 1.25 18.32
N GLY A 186 2.45 0.13 18.95
CA GLY A 186 3.80 -0.43 18.82
C GLY A 186 4.16 -0.79 17.39
N GLU A 187 3.25 -1.39 16.62
CA GLU A 187 3.47 -1.66 15.19
C GLU A 187 3.60 -0.38 14.37
N ILE A 188 2.79 0.64 14.68
CA ILE A 188 2.85 1.95 14.01
C ILE A 188 4.19 2.64 14.31
N LEU A 189 4.64 2.60 15.56
CA LEU A 189 5.93 3.16 15.97
C LEU A 189 7.09 2.46 15.27
N ASP A 190 7.08 1.12 15.19
CA ASP A 190 8.08 0.38 14.43
C ASP A 190 8.07 0.80 12.94
N ALA A 191 6.89 0.93 12.34
CA ALA A 191 6.77 1.38 10.95
C ALA A 191 7.34 2.79 10.69
N ILE A 192 7.31 3.67 11.70
CA ILE A 192 7.83 5.03 11.59
C ILE A 192 9.34 5.09 11.88
N ARG A 193 9.81 4.39 12.93
CA ARG A 193 11.17 4.49 13.45
C ARG A 193 12.22 3.68 12.69
N ARG A 194 11.81 2.68 11.90
CA ARG A 194 12.73 1.83 11.12
C ARG A 194 13.44 2.61 10.01
N PRO A 195 14.56 2.10 9.48
CA PRO A 195 15.18 2.66 8.28
C PRO A 195 14.16 2.78 7.15
N LEU A 196 14.14 3.93 6.45
CA LEU A 196 13.11 4.29 5.47
C LEU A 196 11.69 4.23 6.05
N GLY A 197 11.53 4.75 7.27
CA GLY A 197 10.29 4.75 8.02
C GLY A 197 9.14 5.49 7.33
N ALA A 198 7.93 5.21 7.80
CA ALA A 198 6.73 5.88 7.31
C ALA A 198 6.72 7.37 7.72
N LYS A 199 6.38 8.25 6.75
CA LYS A 199 6.26 9.70 6.95
C LYS A 199 4.86 10.23 6.62
N SER A 200 3.91 9.34 6.32
CA SER A 200 2.54 9.69 5.93
C SER A 200 1.57 8.60 6.38
N LEU A 201 0.27 8.87 6.36
CA LEU A 201 -0.75 7.88 6.71
C LEU A 201 -0.68 6.64 5.80
N ASP A 202 -0.53 6.83 4.49
CA ASP A 202 -0.39 5.72 3.56
C ASP A 202 0.96 4.99 3.73
N GLY A 203 2.00 5.70 4.19
CA GLY A 203 3.26 5.09 4.58
C GLY A 203 3.10 4.09 5.73
N VAL A 204 2.33 4.47 6.77
CA VAL A 204 1.96 3.58 7.88
C VAL A 204 1.07 2.44 7.38
N LYS A 205 0.01 2.77 6.63
CA LYS A 205 -0.96 1.82 6.09
C LYS A 205 -0.31 0.69 5.29
N ARG A 206 0.64 1.03 4.41
CA ARG A 206 1.33 0.04 3.56
C ARG A 206 2.27 -0.88 4.34
N ARG A 207 2.70 -0.47 5.54
CA ARG A 207 3.62 -1.26 6.38
C ARG A 207 2.91 -2.09 7.45
N THR A 208 1.78 -1.59 7.97
CA THR A 208 1.07 -2.19 9.12
C THR A 208 -0.36 -2.60 8.80
N ARG A 209 -0.95 -2.16 7.69
CA ARG A 209 -2.38 -2.27 7.35
C ARG A 209 -3.30 -1.36 8.18
N ALA A 210 -2.80 -0.51 9.09
CA ALA A 210 -3.63 0.47 9.77
C ALA A 210 -4.39 1.33 8.75
N GLY A 211 -5.72 1.34 8.81
CA GLY A 211 -6.58 2.05 7.87
C GLY A 211 -7.08 1.24 6.66
N MET A 212 -6.68 -0.04 6.51
CA MET A 212 -7.14 -0.90 5.41
C MET A 212 -8.45 -1.66 5.71
N GLY A 213 -8.97 -1.58 6.93
CA GLY A 213 -10.18 -2.29 7.32
C GLY A 213 -11.45 -1.62 6.77
N ARG A 214 -12.62 -2.18 7.12
CA ARG A 214 -13.92 -1.77 6.57
C ARG A 214 -14.26 -0.27 6.73
N CYS A 215 -13.74 0.41 7.74
CA CYS A 215 -13.98 1.84 7.94
C CYS A 215 -13.07 2.74 7.10
N GLN A 216 -12.08 2.17 6.38
CA GLN A 216 -11.15 2.89 5.50
C GLN A 216 -10.56 4.14 6.16
N SER A 217 -9.90 3.96 7.31
CA SER A 217 -9.28 5.00 8.15
C SER A 217 -10.25 5.93 8.90
N GLY A 218 -11.56 5.77 8.78
CA GLY A 218 -12.55 6.68 9.35
C GLY A 218 -12.43 6.89 10.86
N PHE A 219 -11.84 5.96 11.61
CA PHE A 219 -11.66 6.07 13.05
C PHE A 219 -10.21 6.16 13.51
N CYS A 220 -9.28 5.51 12.81
CA CYS A 220 -7.89 5.44 13.26
C CYS A 220 -7.02 6.58 12.74
N SER A 221 -7.41 7.31 11.68
CA SER A 221 -6.58 8.37 11.09
C SER A 221 -6.19 9.47 12.07
N PRO A 222 -7.07 10.04 12.92
CA PRO A 222 -6.65 11.08 13.87
C PRO A 222 -5.54 10.59 14.82
N ARG A 223 -5.72 9.39 15.38
CA ARG A 223 -4.71 8.80 16.28
C ARG A 223 -3.40 8.47 15.57
N THR A 224 -3.47 7.98 14.34
CA THR A 224 -2.26 7.72 13.53
C THR A 224 -1.55 9.04 13.18
N MET A 225 -2.30 10.12 12.92
CA MET A 225 -1.74 11.46 12.70
C MET A 225 -1.06 12.00 13.96
N GLU A 226 -1.66 11.85 15.14
CA GLU A 226 -1.05 12.25 16.43
C GLU A 226 0.29 11.52 16.64
N ILE A 227 0.32 10.21 16.37
CA ILE A 227 1.54 9.40 16.49
C ILE A 227 2.60 9.90 15.49
N LEU A 228 2.24 10.08 14.22
CA LEU A 228 3.14 10.61 13.20
C LEU A 228 3.67 12.00 13.58
N SER A 229 2.79 12.91 14.01
CA SER A 229 3.17 14.26 14.45
C SER A 229 4.19 14.21 15.59
N ARG A 230 3.93 13.42 16.62
CA ARG A 230 4.83 13.23 17.76
C ARG A 230 6.19 12.66 17.34
N GLU A 231 6.20 11.61 16.53
CA GLU A 231 7.42 10.88 16.16
C GLU A 231 8.27 11.65 15.14
N LEU A 232 7.65 12.44 14.27
CA LEU A 232 8.35 13.22 13.25
C LEU A 232 8.69 14.64 13.74
N GLY A 233 8.10 15.11 14.84
CA GLY A 233 8.30 16.47 15.37
C GLY A 233 7.70 17.54 14.48
N ILE A 234 6.60 17.27 13.77
CA ILE A 234 5.89 18.20 12.88
C ILE A 234 4.44 18.38 13.35
N SER A 235 3.80 19.48 12.94
CA SER A 235 2.41 19.73 13.32
C SER A 235 1.43 18.74 12.67
N MET A 236 0.25 18.59 13.26
CA MET A 236 -0.83 17.77 12.67
C MET A 236 -1.24 18.24 11.27
N GLU A 237 -1.15 19.55 11.00
CA GLU A 237 -1.48 20.17 9.72
C GLU A 237 -0.47 19.81 8.61
N GLU A 238 0.77 19.48 9.00
CA GLU A 238 1.82 19.07 8.06
C GLU A 238 1.74 17.57 7.70
N ILE A 239 0.97 16.79 8.46
CA ILE A 239 0.79 15.36 8.15
C ILE A 239 0.03 15.21 6.84
N THR A 240 0.59 14.39 5.95
CA THR A 240 0.01 14.12 4.64
C THR A 240 -0.62 12.73 4.58
N LYS A 241 -1.57 12.55 3.67
CA LYS A 241 -2.11 11.23 3.35
C LYS A 241 -1.06 10.36 2.67
N THR A 242 -0.39 10.88 1.62
CA THR A 242 0.53 10.09 0.79
C THR A 242 1.82 10.84 0.40
N GLY A 243 2.10 11.99 1.00
CA GLY A 243 3.20 12.90 0.64
C GLY A 243 2.74 14.07 -0.22
N GLY A 244 3.67 14.94 -0.61
CA GLY A 244 3.38 16.13 -1.42
C GLY A 244 2.32 17.02 -0.79
N ALA A 245 1.36 17.47 -1.59
CA ALA A 245 0.29 18.38 -1.18
C ALA A 245 -0.95 17.66 -0.56
N SER A 246 -0.87 16.36 -0.25
CA SER A 246 -2.02 15.58 0.21
C SER A 246 -2.32 15.76 1.71
N ARG A 247 -2.43 16.99 2.18
CA ARG A 247 -2.81 17.33 3.57
C ARG A 247 -4.26 16.95 3.84
N LEU A 248 -4.58 16.60 5.08
CA LEU A 248 -5.94 16.29 5.52
C LEU A 248 -6.53 17.42 6.34
N ILE A 249 -5.71 18.26 6.93
CA ILE A 249 -6.11 19.40 7.73
C ILE A 249 -5.72 20.67 6.97
N GLU A 250 -6.71 21.49 6.63
CA GLU A 250 -6.51 22.76 5.92
C GLU A 250 -6.34 23.94 6.91
N GLY A 251 -6.71 23.76 8.16
CA GLY A 251 -6.59 24.78 9.20
C GLY A 251 -7.57 24.60 10.34
N ILE A 252 -7.58 25.56 11.26
CA ILE A 252 -8.43 25.60 12.46
C ILE A 252 -9.73 26.33 12.12
N ASN A 253 -10.87 25.68 12.32
CA ASN A 253 -12.19 26.27 12.04
C ASN A 253 -12.73 27.17 13.18
N LYS A 254 -12.11 27.16 14.35
CA LYS A 254 -12.40 28.08 15.46
C LYS A 254 -11.13 28.80 15.84
N LYS A 255 -11.15 30.15 15.81
CA LYS A 255 -10.07 30.95 16.39
C LYS A 255 -10.00 30.62 17.88
N ILE A 256 -8.86 30.14 18.36
CA ILE A 256 -8.57 30.13 19.79
C ILE A 256 -8.51 31.60 20.14
N ALA A 257 -9.38 32.06 21.09
CA ALA A 257 -9.30 33.41 21.61
C ALA A 257 -7.87 33.57 22.16
N GLU A 258 -7.12 34.50 21.63
CA GLU A 258 -5.85 34.91 22.22
C GLU A 258 -6.14 35.26 23.69
N GLU A 259 -5.49 34.56 24.61
CA GLU A 259 -5.60 34.82 26.03
C GLU A 259 -5.24 36.29 26.25
N GLY A 260 -6.18 37.01 26.82
CA GLY A 260 -6.28 38.43 26.95
C GLY A 260 -4.98 39.19 27.12
N GLU A 261 -4.78 40.19 26.31
CA GLU A 261 -4.09 41.39 26.72
C GLU A 261 -4.83 41.94 27.95
N ASN A 262 -4.20 41.81 29.12
CA ASN A 262 -4.58 42.52 30.31
C ASN A 262 -4.54 44.01 30.00
N HIS A 263 -5.68 44.64 29.87
CA HIS A 263 -5.82 46.07 29.97
C HIS A 263 -5.80 46.45 31.47
N GLU A 264 -4.67 47.01 31.93
CA GLU A 264 -4.65 47.89 33.10
C GLU A 264 -5.43 49.18 32.82
#